data_9d86ea84033a8ffdcccc92e11a92ee69
#
_entry.id   9d86ea84033a8ffdcccc92e11a92ee69
#
_cell.length_a   1.000
_cell.length_b   1.000
_cell.length_c   1.000
_cell.angle_alpha   90.00
_cell.angle_beta   90.00
_cell.angle_gamma   90.00
#
_symmetry.space_group_name_H-M   'P 1'
#
loop_
_entity.id
_entity.type
_entity.pdbx_description
1 polymer ?
#
loop_
_entity_poly.entity_id
_entity_poly.type
_entity_poly.pdbx_seq_one_letter_code
_entity_poly.pdbx_strand_id
1 'polypeptide(L)'
;MSPDPPFTTEHEELRESARGFIERELAPHAAQWEEERWFPNDVIGKMAAQGLLGLKYPEEYGGQGGDYLHEAVLCEEMARIGSGGTAAGIGAHINIATPPIWKFGTPEQKQRYLVPSIAGELIGALGITEPGAGSDVASLSTRAERVDGGYLVNGEKTYITNGVRADFIVTAVKTTPEGGHHGISFLIVDRGEGVTSSKLDKLGWHASDTATIAYEDVFVGEENHVGSAGHLN
;
A
#
# COMPACT_ATOMS: atom_id res chain seq x y z
N MET A 1 -17.04 -30.75 3.94
CA MET A 1 -15.76 -31.35 3.51
C MET A 1 -14.69 -30.94 4.49
N SER A 2 -13.70 -31.79 4.80
CA SER A 2 -12.53 -31.31 5.53
C SER A 2 -11.74 -30.36 4.61
N PRO A 3 -11.22 -29.22 5.12
CA PRO A 3 -10.40 -28.31 4.30
C PRO A 3 -9.16 -29.02 3.76
N ASP A 4 -8.74 -28.64 2.56
CA ASP A 4 -7.48 -29.14 2.01
C ASP A 4 -6.29 -28.44 2.70
N PRO A 5 -5.27 -29.19 3.17
CA PRO A 5 -4.08 -28.55 3.75
C PRO A 5 -3.41 -27.59 2.74
N PRO A 6 -2.90 -26.41 3.19
CA PRO A 6 -2.69 -26.01 4.58
C PRO A 6 -3.88 -25.29 5.25
N PHE A 7 -5.03 -25.20 4.59
CA PHE A 7 -6.18 -24.42 5.10
C PHE A 7 -6.92 -25.19 6.21
N THR A 8 -7.50 -24.42 7.14
CA THR A 8 -8.31 -24.90 8.25
C THR A 8 -9.79 -24.54 8.04
N THR A 9 -10.66 -24.98 8.94
CA THR A 9 -12.10 -24.62 8.91
C THR A 9 -12.27 -23.08 8.99
N GLU A 10 -11.47 -22.39 9.78
CA GLU A 10 -11.49 -20.94 9.91
C GLU A 10 -11.15 -20.23 8.58
N HIS A 11 -10.16 -20.74 7.84
CA HIS A 11 -9.83 -20.22 6.51
C HIS A 11 -10.98 -20.40 5.51
N GLU A 12 -11.70 -21.52 5.58
CA GLU A 12 -12.86 -21.76 4.70
C GLU A 12 -14.07 -20.88 5.09
N GLU A 13 -14.28 -20.63 6.37
CA GLU A 13 -15.29 -19.65 6.85
C GLU A 13 -14.97 -18.23 6.38
N LEU A 14 -13.69 -17.83 6.46
CA LEU A 14 -13.23 -16.56 5.87
C LEU A 14 -13.47 -16.53 4.35
N ARG A 15 -13.15 -17.62 3.65
CA ARG A 15 -13.36 -17.76 2.20
C ARG A 15 -14.82 -17.53 1.81
N GLU A 16 -15.75 -18.18 2.51
CA GLU A 16 -17.18 -18.03 2.25
C GLU A 16 -17.65 -16.60 2.53
N SER A 17 -17.21 -16.00 3.62
CA SER A 17 -17.53 -14.63 3.99
C SER A 17 -16.99 -13.61 2.98
N ALA A 18 -15.70 -13.70 2.63
CA ALA A 18 -15.06 -12.82 1.65
C ALA A 18 -15.72 -12.95 0.27
N ARG A 19 -15.98 -14.19 -0.18
CA ARG A 19 -16.67 -14.48 -1.44
C ARG A 19 -18.04 -13.82 -1.49
N GLY A 20 -18.86 -14.05 -0.46
CA GLY A 20 -20.20 -13.48 -0.39
C GLY A 20 -20.20 -11.94 -0.41
N PHE A 21 -19.23 -11.32 0.24
CA PHE A 21 -19.04 -9.87 0.19
C PHE A 21 -18.63 -9.42 -1.22
N ILE A 22 -17.62 -10.03 -1.82
CA ILE A 22 -17.10 -9.66 -3.14
C ILE A 22 -18.18 -9.80 -4.23
N GLU A 23 -18.89 -10.93 -4.25
CA GLU A 23 -19.94 -11.19 -5.23
C GLU A 23 -21.13 -10.23 -5.10
N ARG A 24 -21.42 -9.75 -3.91
CA ARG A 24 -22.53 -8.82 -3.65
C ARG A 24 -22.14 -7.36 -3.87
N GLU A 25 -20.97 -6.93 -3.38
CA GLU A 25 -20.62 -5.51 -3.26
C GLU A 25 -19.61 -5.02 -4.31
N LEU A 26 -18.78 -5.92 -4.88
CA LEU A 26 -17.67 -5.50 -5.76
C LEU A 26 -17.87 -6.00 -7.20
N ALA A 27 -18.09 -7.28 -7.39
CA ALA A 27 -18.17 -7.89 -8.72
C ALA A 27 -19.25 -7.28 -9.65
N PRO A 28 -20.44 -6.88 -9.17
CA PRO A 28 -21.44 -6.24 -10.03
C PRO A 28 -21.00 -4.92 -10.66
N HIS A 29 -20.01 -4.25 -10.06
CA HIS A 29 -19.52 -2.94 -10.50
C HIS A 29 -18.21 -3.02 -11.31
N ALA A 30 -17.61 -4.18 -11.42
CA ALA A 30 -16.26 -4.36 -11.98
C ALA A 30 -16.12 -3.78 -13.40
N ALA A 31 -17.07 -4.08 -14.29
CA ALA A 31 -17.04 -3.59 -15.67
C ALA A 31 -17.19 -2.05 -15.74
N GLN A 32 -18.07 -1.48 -14.95
CA GLN A 32 -18.26 -0.03 -14.84
C GLN A 32 -16.97 0.66 -14.36
N TRP A 33 -16.34 0.15 -13.30
CA TRP A 33 -15.12 0.75 -12.76
C TRP A 33 -13.93 0.67 -13.73
N GLU A 34 -13.82 -0.42 -14.51
CA GLU A 34 -12.80 -0.52 -15.57
C GLU A 34 -13.05 0.51 -16.69
N GLU A 35 -14.32 0.74 -17.09
CA GLU A 35 -14.71 1.74 -18.09
C GLU A 35 -14.47 3.17 -17.59
N GLU A 36 -14.87 3.48 -16.35
CA GLU A 36 -14.65 4.76 -15.68
C GLU A 36 -13.18 5.00 -15.32
N ARG A 37 -12.35 3.95 -15.39
CA ARG A 37 -10.93 3.97 -15.01
C ARG A 37 -10.71 4.35 -13.54
N TRP A 38 -11.67 4.04 -12.69
CA TRP A 38 -11.66 4.36 -11.27
C TRP A 38 -12.64 3.48 -10.50
N PHE A 39 -12.22 2.97 -9.35
CA PHE A 39 -13.16 2.41 -8.37
C PHE A 39 -13.26 3.37 -7.17
N PRO A 40 -14.47 3.51 -6.57
CA PRO A 40 -14.69 4.47 -5.47
C PRO A 40 -13.85 4.15 -4.23
N ASN A 41 -13.43 5.19 -3.50
CA ASN A 41 -12.66 5.01 -2.26
C ASN A 41 -13.48 4.34 -1.14
N ASP A 42 -14.83 4.44 -1.19
CA ASP A 42 -15.72 3.78 -0.22
C ASP A 42 -15.63 2.24 -0.25
N VAL A 43 -15.11 1.65 -1.32
CA VAL A 43 -14.78 0.22 -1.40
C VAL A 43 -13.81 -0.17 -0.28
N ILE A 44 -12.81 0.66 0.00
CA ILE A 44 -11.84 0.43 1.08
C ILE A 44 -12.56 0.44 2.43
N GLY A 45 -13.41 1.43 2.69
CA GLY A 45 -14.22 1.49 3.92
C GLY A 45 -15.19 0.30 4.08
N LYS A 46 -15.82 -0.15 2.99
CA LYS A 46 -16.67 -1.35 3.01
C LYS A 46 -15.90 -2.62 3.34
N MET A 47 -14.69 -2.78 2.82
CA MET A 47 -13.80 -3.90 3.16
C MET A 47 -13.34 -3.84 4.61
N ALA A 48 -13.01 -2.64 5.11
CA ALA A 48 -12.66 -2.42 6.52
C ALA A 48 -13.80 -2.86 7.45
N ALA A 49 -15.04 -2.47 7.12
CA ALA A 49 -16.23 -2.85 7.90
C ALA A 49 -16.48 -4.39 7.96
N GLN A 50 -15.90 -5.15 7.02
CA GLN A 50 -15.90 -6.62 7.03
C GLN A 50 -14.64 -7.22 7.69
N GLY A 51 -13.73 -6.40 8.23
CA GLY A 51 -12.46 -6.85 8.80
C GLY A 51 -11.42 -7.32 7.78
N LEU A 52 -11.66 -7.13 6.47
CA LEU A 52 -10.84 -7.68 5.40
C LEU A 52 -9.52 -6.93 5.13
N LEU A 53 -9.33 -5.71 5.68
CA LEU A 53 -8.10 -4.95 5.49
C LEU A 53 -7.00 -5.29 6.51
N GLY A 54 -7.36 -5.94 7.61
CA GLY A 54 -6.47 -6.18 8.73
C GLY A 54 -6.26 -7.64 9.11
N LEU A 55 -6.47 -8.60 8.21
CA LEU A 55 -6.50 -10.03 8.54
C LEU A 55 -5.27 -10.53 9.31
N LYS A 56 -4.07 -10.12 8.91
CA LYS A 56 -2.80 -10.56 9.49
C LYS A 56 -2.27 -9.70 10.64
N TYR A 57 -2.91 -8.56 10.91
CA TYR A 57 -2.43 -7.64 11.94
C TYR A 57 -3.06 -7.97 13.29
N PRO A 58 -2.35 -7.72 14.42
CA PRO A 58 -2.90 -7.95 15.76
C PRO A 58 -4.13 -7.09 16.06
N GLU A 59 -4.98 -7.62 16.94
CA GLU A 59 -6.20 -6.94 17.39
C GLU A 59 -5.93 -5.57 18.04
N GLU A 60 -4.80 -5.41 18.73
CA GLU A 60 -4.38 -4.14 19.34
C GLU A 60 -4.23 -2.98 18.34
N TYR A 61 -4.06 -3.30 17.03
CA TYR A 61 -4.02 -2.33 15.93
C TYR A 61 -5.30 -2.37 15.06
N GLY A 62 -6.35 -3.04 15.52
CA GLY A 62 -7.61 -3.17 14.79
C GLY A 62 -7.62 -4.31 13.75
N GLY A 63 -6.62 -5.18 13.77
CA GLY A 63 -6.55 -6.37 12.92
C GLY A 63 -7.37 -7.55 13.44
N GLN A 64 -7.32 -8.67 12.74
CA GLN A 64 -8.04 -9.89 13.08
C GLN A 64 -7.15 -10.96 13.74
N GLY A 65 -5.85 -10.72 13.93
CA GLY A 65 -4.93 -11.65 14.55
C GLY A 65 -4.62 -12.91 13.74
N GLY A 66 -5.00 -12.95 12.46
CA GLY A 66 -4.74 -14.05 11.56
C GLY A 66 -3.29 -14.10 11.05
N ASP A 67 -3.04 -14.97 10.10
CA ASP A 67 -1.74 -15.18 9.48
C ASP A 67 -1.74 -14.91 7.97
N TYR A 68 -0.63 -15.23 7.30
CA TYR A 68 -0.52 -15.08 5.84
C TYR A 68 -1.42 -16.04 5.04
N LEU A 69 -1.93 -17.14 5.62
CA LEU A 69 -2.89 -17.98 4.93
C LEU A 69 -4.27 -17.33 4.85
N HIS A 70 -4.65 -16.53 5.85
CA HIS A 70 -5.85 -15.69 5.77
C HIS A 70 -5.75 -14.66 4.64
N GLU A 71 -4.58 -14.02 4.50
CA GLU A 71 -4.33 -13.12 3.35
C GLU A 71 -4.36 -13.87 2.00
N ALA A 72 -3.82 -15.08 1.94
CA ALA A 72 -3.85 -15.88 0.72
C ALA A 72 -5.29 -16.20 0.30
N VAL A 73 -6.14 -16.58 1.26
CA VAL A 73 -7.58 -16.82 1.02
C VAL A 73 -8.25 -15.57 0.47
N LEU A 74 -8.01 -14.40 1.07
CA LEU A 74 -8.57 -13.15 0.57
C LEU A 74 -8.06 -12.83 -0.84
N CYS A 75 -6.77 -13.01 -1.12
CA CYS A 75 -6.19 -12.80 -2.45
C CYS A 75 -6.83 -13.70 -3.51
N GLU A 76 -7.08 -14.97 -3.20
CA GLU A 76 -7.78 -15.90 -4.10
C GLU A 76 -9.21 -15.42 -4.39
N GLU A 77 -9.95 -15.01 -3.37
CA GLU A 77 -11.32 -14.53 -3.54
C GLU A 77 -11.39 -13.18 -4.25
N MET A 78 -10.41 -12.27 -4.06
CA MET A 78 -10.35 -11.01 -4.79
C MET A 78 -10.27 -11.19 -6.32
N ALA A 79 -9.78 -12.33 -6.82
CA ALA A 79 -9.83 -12.63 -8.26
C ALA A 79 -11.26 -12.68 -8.80
N ARG A 80 -12.28 -12.93 -7.95
CA ARG A 80 -13.70 -12.98 -8.32
C ARG A 80 -14.31 -11.61 -8.56
N ILE A 81 -13.63 -10.52 -8.19
CA ILE A 81 -14.10 -9.16 -8.51
C ILE A 81 -14.31 -9.00 -10.01
N GLY A 82 -13.48 -9.66 -10.84
CA GLY A 82 -13.55 -9.52 -12.30
C GLY A 82 -12.91 -8.22 -12.82
N SER A 83 -12.29 -7.42 -11.94
CA SER A 83 -11.49 -6.23 -12.25
C SER A 83 -10.11 -6.38 -11.65
N GLY A 84 -9.09 -6.57 -12.49
CA GLY A 84 -7.69 -6.61 -12.05
C GLY A 84 -7.22 -5.27 -11.48
N GLY A 85 -7.76 -4.17 -11.97
CA GLY A 85 -7.45 -2.83 -11.47
C GLY A 85 -7.93 -2.60 -10.04
N THR A 86 -9.15 -3.01 -9.73
CA THR A 86 -9.72 -2.93 -8.37
C THR A 86 -8.95 -3.82 -7.41
N ALA A 87 -8.73 -5.09 -7.79
CA ALA A 87 -7.98 -6.03 -6.96
C ALA A 87 -6.53 -5.54 -6.69
N ALA A 88 -5.87 -4.96 -7.71
CA ALA A 88 -4.53 -4.39 -7.56
C ALA A 88 -4.51 -3.18 -6.62
N GLY A 89 -5.48 -2.28 -6.72
CA GLY A 89 -5.58 -1.11 -5.84
C GLY A 89 -5.78 -1.49 -4.37
N ILE A 90 -6.68 -2.43 -4.10
CA ILE A 90 -6.91 -2.98 -2.76
C ILE A 90 -5.64 -3.69 -2.26
N GLY A 91 -5.07 -4.59 -3.07
CA GLY A 91 -3.88 -5.35 -2.72
C GLY A 91 -2.65 -4.47 -2.47
N ALA A 92 -2.47 -3.39 -3.23
CA ALA A 92 -1.39 -2.45 -3.01
C ALA A 92 -1.50 -1.75 -1.64
N HIS A 93 -2.71 -1.43 -1.21
CA HIS A 93 -2.95 -0.85 0.10
C HIS A 93 -2.61 -1.86 1.23
N ILE A 94 -3.23 -3.04 1.23
CA ILE A 94 -3.15 -3.98 2.37
C ILE A 94 -1.89 -4.87 2.37
N ASN A 95 -1.34 -5.19 1.19
CA ASN A 95 -0.25 -6.17 1.06
C ASN A 95 1.10 -5.55 0.67
N ILE A 96 1.14 -4.28 0.31
CA ILE A 96 2.35 -3.61 -0.16
C ILE A 96 2.68 -2.38 0.68
N ALA A 97 1.73 -1.45 0.88
CA ALA A 97 1.98 -0.19 1.58
C ALA A 97 2.04 -0.33 3.11
N THR A 98 1.14 -1.11 3.70
CA THR A 98 1.04 -1.25 5.16
C THR A 98 2.07 -2.20 5.79
N PRO A 99 2.54 -3.31 5.16
CA PRO A 99 3.49 -4.22 5.78
C PRO A 99 4.82 -3.62 6.23
N PRO A 100 5.47 -2.68 5.50
CA PRO A 100 6.67 -2.02 5.98
C PRO A 100 6.45 -1.26 7.29
N ILE A 101 5.30 -0.58 7.43
CA ILE A 101 4.93 0.15 8.65
C ILE A 101 4.71 -0.84 9.80
N TRP A 102 4.01 -1.94 9.54
CA TRP A 102 3.81 -3.00 10.53
C TRP A 102 5.14 -3.57 11.03
N LYS A 103 6.02 -3.96 10.10
CA LYS A 103 7.24 -4.71 10.43
C LYS A 103 8.33 -3.83 11.04
N PHE A 104 8.48 -2.60 10.57
CA PHE A 104 9.62 -1.73 10.90
C PHE A 104 9.23 -0.42 11.56
N GLY A 105 7.95 -0.05 11.51
CA GLY A 105 7.47 1.21 12.08
C GLY A 105 7.46 1.22 13.60
N THR A 106 7.60 2.41 14.18
CA THR A 106 7.46 2.64 15.62
C THR A 106 5.99 2.46 16.05
N PRO A 107 5.70 2.32 17.35
CA PRO A 107 4.32 2.29 17.84
C PRO A 107 3.51 3.51 17.39
N GLU A 108 4.12 4.71 17.38
CA GLU A 108 3.49 5.96 16.96
C GLU A 108 3.16 5.95 15.46
N GLN A 109 4.07 5.45 14.61
CA GLN A 109 3.83 5.29 13.18
C GLN A 109 2.70 4.30 12.92
N LYS A 110 2.64 3.18 13.66
CA LYS A 110 1.54 2.21 13.56
C LYS A 110 0.21 2.84 13.94
N GLN A 111 0.15 3.60 15.02
CA GLN A 111 -1.07 4.29 15.43
C GLN A 111 -1.49 5.35 14.40
N ARG A 112 -0.52 6.09 13.82
CA ARG A 112 -0.82 7.18 12.88
C ARG A 112 -1.22 6.69 11.49
N TYR A 113 -0.64 5.58 11.00
CA TYR A 113 -0.80 5.13 9.63
C TYR A 113 -1.45 3.74 9.50
N LEU A 114 -1.02 2.74 10.29
CA LEU A 114 -1.51 1.38 10.15
C LEU A 114 -2.95 1.25 10.66
N VAL A 115 -3.24 1.76 11.85
CA VAL A 115 -4.59 1.68 12.45
C VAL A 115 -5.65 2.32 11.53
N PRO A 116 -5.52 3.58 11.09
CA PRO A 116 -6.50 4.17 10.19
C PRO A 116 -6.51 3.52 8.79
N SER A 117 -5.40 2.90 8.33
CA SER A 117 -5.40 2.11 7.11
C SER A 117 -6.24 0.84 7.24
N ILE A 118 -6.16 0.13 8.37
CA ILE A 118 -6.99 -1.05 8.66
C ILE A 118 -8.47 -0.64 8.80
N ALA A 119 -8.73 0.52 9.39
CA ALA A 119 -10.08 1.09 9.52
C ALA A 119 -10.66 1.61 8.17
N GLY A 120 -9.85 1.65 7.11
CA GLY A 120 -10.26 2.16 5.79
C GLY A 120 -10.40 3.67 5.71
N GLU A 121 -9.82 4.39 6.68
CA GLU A 121 -9.83 5.86 6.77
C GLU A 121 -8.69 6.50 5.96
N LEU A 122 -7.53 5.80 5.86
CA LEU A 122 -6.39 6.21 5.05
C LEU A 122 -6.07 5.15 4.00
N ILE A 123 -5.65 5.60 2.82
CA ILE A 123 -5.18 4.74 1.73
C ILE A 123 -3.67 4.95 1.57
N GLY A 124 -2.91 3.86 1.63
CA GLY A 124 -1.46 3.88 1.43
C GLY A 124 -1.04 3.47 0.02
N ALA A 125 0.10 3.99 -0.39
CA ALA A 125 0.86 3.55 -1.56
C ALA A 125 2.31 3.25 -1.20
N LEU A 126 3.02 2.48 -2.07
CA LEU A 126 4.45 2.23 -1.95
C LEU A 126 5.16 2.83 -3.17
N GLY A 127 6.09 3.74 -2.94
CA GLY A 127 6.88 4.43 -3.96
C GLY A 127 8.32 3.91 -4.01
N ILE A 128 8.62 2.95 -4.90
CA ILE A 128 9.98 2.42 -5.09
C ILE A 128 10.48 2.73 -6.50
N THR A 129 9.77 2.25 -7.52
CA THR A 129 10.17 2.32 -8.93
C THR A 129 10.30 3.76 -9.42
N GLU A 130 11.35 4.03 -10.20
CA GLU A 130 11.62 5.31 -10.85
C GLU A 130 11.73 5.13 -12.36
N PRO A 131 11.64 6.20 -13.17
CA PRO A 131 11.84 6.08 -14.61
C PRO A 131 13.17 5.44 -15.00
N GLY A 132 14.22 5.65 -14.21
CA GLY A 132 15.57 5.11 -14.43
C GLY A 132 15.93 3.88 -13.59
N ALA A 133 15.07 3.44 -12.65
CA ALA A 133 15.37 2.36 -11.70
C ALA A 133 14.14 1.50 -11.40
N GLY A 134 14.15 0.27 -11.85
CA GLY A 134 13.12 -0.74 -11.58
C GLY A 134 13.69 -1.94 -10.84
N SER A 135 14.12 -2.98 -11.58
CA SER A 135 14.72 -4.19 -10.98
C SER A 135 16.01 -3.89 -10.20
N ASP A 136 16.80 -2.92 -10.65
CA ASP A 136 17.94 -2.40 -9.91
C ASP A 136 17.50 -1.26 -8.99
N VAL A 137 16.98 -1.61 -7.83
CA VAL A 137 16.55 -0.64 -6.79
C VAL A 137 17.74 0.16 -6.23
N ALA A 138 18.97 -0.38 -6.29
CA ALA A 138 20.15 0.34 -5.83
C ALA A 138 20.43 1.62 -6.64
N SER A 139 19.95 1.66 -7.88
CA SER A 139 20.12 2.80 -8.79
C SER A 139 19.03 3.88 -8.65
N LEU A 140 18.14 3.80 -7.67
CA LEU A 140 17.16 4.86 -7.45
C LEU A 140 17.86 6.21 -7.17
N SER A 141 17.23 7.29 -7.63
CA SER A 141 17.76 8.65 -7.62
C SER A 141 16.99 9.63 -6.73
N THR A 142 15.75 9.28 -6.33
CA THR A 142 14.98 10.08 -5.35
C THR A 142 15.80 10.20 -4.07
N ARG A 143 16.12 11.43 -3.68
CA ARG A 143 16.99 11.72 -2.53
C ARG A 143 16.20 12.35 -1.39
N ALA A 144 16.69 12.13 -0.17
CA ALA A 144 16.24 12.77 1.04
C ALA A 144 17.46 13.39 1.73
N GLU A 145 17.62 14.69 1.60
CA GLU A 145 18.68 15.44 2.24
C GLU A 145 18.31 15.72 3.69
N ARG A 146 19.24 15.43 4.61
CA ARG A 146 19.04 15.72 6.03
C ARG A 146 19.00 17.21 6.28
N VAL A 147 17.94 17.67 6.94
CA VAL A 147 17.77 19.07 7.38
C VAL A 147 17.39 19.10 8.87
N ASP A 148 17.24 20.29 9.45
CA ASP A 148 16.81 20.41 10.84
C ASP A 148 15.40 19.82 11.03
N GLY A 149 15.26 18.87 11.96
CA GLY A 149 13.99 18.20 12.27
C GLY A 149 13.51 17.13 11.27
N GLY A 150 14.27 16.83 10.20
CA GLY A 150 13.82 15.81 9.23
C GLY A 150 14.62 15.75 7.95
N TYR A 151 13.90 15.61 6.83
CA TYR A 151 14.45 15.42 5.50
C TYR A 151 13.74 16.31 4.48
N LEU A 152 14.47 16.74 3.47
CA LEU A 152 13.93 17.39 2.29
C LEU A 152 13.99 16.39 1.12
N VAL A 153 12.81 15.97 0.64
CA VAL A 153 12.68 14.91 -0.38
C VAL A 153 12.50 15.52 -1.76
N ASN A 154 13.33 15.07 -2.71
CA ASN A 154 13.28 15.46 -4.12
C ASN A 154 13.44 14.24 -5.03
N GLY A 155 12.63 14.14 -6.07
CA GLY A 155 12.70 13.08 -7.05
C GLY A 155 11.36 12.67 -7.63
N GLU A 156 11.34 11.50 -8.28
CA GLU A 156 10.16 11.02 -8.99
C GLU A 156 10.00 9.51 -8.82
N LYS A 157 8.76 9.04 -8.65
CA LYS A 157 8.39 7.63 -8.65
C LYS A 157 7.40 7.35 -9.77
N THR A 158 7.50 6.19 -10.41
CA THR A 158 6.59 5.80 -11.50
C THR A 158 5.97 4.43 -11.26
N TYR A 159 4.85 4.16 -11.95
CA TYR A 159 4.05 2.94 -11.80
C TYR A 159 3.51 2.70 -10.39
N ILE A 160 3.22 3.77 -9.66
CA ILE A 160 2.76 3.68 -8.28
C ILE A 160 1.25 3.44 -8.24
N THR A 161 0.85 2.24 -7.83
CA THR A 161 -0.55 1.89 -7.60
C THR A 161 -1.07 2.68 -6.40
N ASN A 162 -2.30 3.19 -6.49
CA ASN A 162 -2.89 4.18 -5.58
C ASN A 162 -2.18 5.53 -5.61
N GLY A 163 -1.34 5.79 -6.61
CA GLY A 163 -0.51 6.99 -6.66
C GLY A 163 -1.28 8.31 -6.78
N VAL A 164 -2.57 8.29 -7.20
CA VAL A 164 -3.43 9.47 -7.20
C VAL A 164 -4.21 9.59 -5.89
N ARG A 165 -4.79 8.48 -5.41
CA ARG A 165 -5.73 8.48 -4.27
C ARG A 165 -5.08 8.37 -2.90
N ALA A 166 -3.83 7.90 -2.81
CA ALA A 166 -3.18 7.65 -1.53
C ALA A 166 -3.07 8.91 -0.67
N ASP A 167 -3.34 8.77 0.62
CA ASP A 167 -3.18 9.79 1.65
C ASP A 167 -1.72 9.87 2.09
N PHE A 168 -0.99 8.77 2.04
CA PHE A 168 0.44 8.69 2.32
C PHE A 168 1.15 7.71 1.38
N ILE A 169 2.44 7.93 1.15
CA ILE A 169 3.28 7.07 0.33
C ILE A 169 4.50 6.61 1.15
N VAL A 170 4.66 5.31 1.35
CA VAL A 170 5.90 4.73 1.87
C VAL A 170 6.92 4.77 0.76
N THR A 171 7.86 5.71 0.82
CA THR A 171 8.74 6.07 -0.29
C THR A 171 10.18 5.64 -0.02
N ALA A 172 10.76 4.86 -0.95
CA ALA A 172 12.18 4.53 -0.94
C ALA A 172 12.99 5.73 -1.44
N VAL A 173 13.96 6.18 -0.65
CA VAL A 173 14.80 7.35 -0.93
C VAL A 173 16.26 7.08 -0.64
N LYS A 174 17.17 7.80 -1.32
CA LYS A 174 18.59 7.85 -0.97
C LYS A 174 18.80 8.86 0.16
N THR A 175 19.18 8.36 1.32
CA THR A 175 19.66 9.18 2.46
C THR A 175 21.19 9.26 2.52
N THR A 176 21.88 8.31 1.88
CA THR A 176 23.35 8.31 1.71
C THR A 176 23.69 7.96 0.26
N PRO A 177 24.11 8.95 -0.57
CA PRO A 177 24.27 8.76 -2.02
C PRO A 177 25.24 7.64 -2.41
N GLU A 178 26.35 7.48 -1.69
CA GLU A 178 27.41 6.52 -1.98
C GLU A 178 27.13 5.12 -1.43
N GLY A 179 26.04 4.95 -0.66
CA GLY A 179 25.80 3.74 0.11
C GLY A 179 25.28 2.53 -0.69
N GLY A 180 25.05 2.66 -2.01
CA GLY A 180 24.41 1.61 -2.79
C GLY A 180 23.05 1.22 -2.15
N HIS A 181 22.82 -0.07 -1.90
CA HIS A 181 21.62 -0.56 -1.18
C HIS A 181 21.57 -0.04 0.27
N HIS A 182 22.69 0.08 0.95
CA HIS A 182 22.77 0.55 2.34
C HIS A 182 22.48 2.07 2.47
N GLY A 183 22.46 2.81 1.38
CA GLY A 183 22.09 4.23 1.36
C GLY A 183 20.59 4.48 1.19
N ILE A 184 19.77 3.43 1.12
CA ILE A 184 18.31 3.53 0.91
C ILE A 184 17.60 3.48 2.26
N SER A 185 16.66 4.39 2.44
CA SER A 185 15.74 4.44 3.57
C SER A 185 14.30 4.48 3.07
N PHE A 186 13.35 4.16 3.95
CA PHE A 186 11.93 4.41 3.69
C PHE A 186 11.44 5.58 4.53
N LEU A 187 10.79 6.53 3.89
CA LEU A 187 10.08 7.63 4.53
C LEU A 187 8.58 7.49 4.26
N ILE A 188 7.75 7.77 5.26
CA ILE A 188 6.31 7.93 5.07
C ILE A 188 6.09 9.38 4.67
N VAL A 189 5.73 9.60 3.42
CA VAL A 189 5.47 10.93 2.87
C VAL A 189 3.97 11.14 2.84
N ASP A 190 3.47 12.07 3.64
CA ASP A 190 2.06 12.48 3.61
C ASP A 190 1.76 13.23 2.31
N ARG A 191 0.54 13.07 1.79
CA ARG A 191 0.07 13.86 0.66
C ARG A 191 -0.04 15.33 1.08
N GLY A 192 0.57 16.22 0.32
CA GLY A 192 0.59 17.64 0.66
C GLY A 192 1.34 18.50 -0.35
N GLU A 193 1.76 19.67 0.08
CA GLU A 193 2.55 20.60 -0.75
C GLU A 193 3.84 19.93 -1.24
N GLY A 194 4.19 20.18 -2.50
CA GLY A 194 5.35 19.58 -3.17
C GLY A 194 5.15 18.15 -3.65
N VAL A 195 4.03 17.47 -3.32
CA VAL A 195 3.71 16.11 -3.80
C VAL A 195 2.68 16.20 -4.91
N THR A 196 3.08 15.95 -6.14
CA THR A 196 2.19 15.95 -7.30
C THR A 196 2.08 14.56 -7.92
N SER A 197 0.95 14.26 -8.57
CA SER A 197 0.70 12.96 -9.21
C SER A 197 0.11 13.13 -10.59
N SER A 198 0.58 12.31 -11.52
CA SER A 198 0.03 12.20 -12.88
C SER A 198 -0.39 10.76 -13.14
N LYS A 199 -1.70 10.54 -13.35
CA LYS A 199 -2.23 9.22 -13.66
C LYS A 199 -1.70 8.72 -14.99
N LEU A 200 -1.25 7.47 -15.02
CA LEU A 200 -0.76 6.82 -16.24
C LEU A 200 -1.91 6.25 -17.08
N ASP A 201 -1.81 6.40 -18.39
CA ASP A 201 -2.66 5.67 -19.34
C ASP A 201 -2.08 4.26 -19.54
N LYS A 202 -2.90 3.23 -19.30
CA LYS A 202 -2.46 1.83 -19.25
C LYS A 202 -3.23 0.97 -20.23
N LEU A 203 -2.61 -0.12 -20.66
CA LEU A 203 -3.25 -1.11 -21.53
C LEU A 203 -4.32 -1.95 -20.81
N GLY A 204 -4.18 -2.13 -19.50
CA GLY A 204 -5.11 -2.90 -18.66
C GLY A 204 -5.13 -2.42 -17.20
N TRP A 205 -5.95 -3.07 -16.35
CA TRP A 205 -6.17 -2.67 -14.96
C TRP A 205 -6.64 -1.21 -14.84
N HIS A 206 -7.56 -0.85 -15.73
CA HIS A 206 -7.95 0.56 -15.88
C HIS A 206 -8.54 1.16 -14.60
N ALA A 207 -9.26 0.36 -13.80
CA ALA A 207 -9.84 0.82 -12.53
C ALA A 207 -8.79 1.25 -11.48
N SER A 208 -7.54 0.78 -11.58
CA SER A 208 -6.44 1.25 -10.74
C SER A 208 -5.92 2.61 -11.19
N ASP A 209 -5.60 3.48 -10.25
CA ASP A 209 -5.08 4.84 -10.45
C ASP A 209 -3.55 4.90 -10.44
N THR A 210 -2.88 3.92 -11.04
CA THR A 210 -1.42 3.90 -11.17
C THR A 210 -0.88 5.23 -11.71
N ALA A 211 0.10 5.82 -11.04
CA ALA A 211 0.59 7.16 -11.34
C ALA A 211 2.11 7.27 -11.30
N THR A 212 2.60 8.34 -11.89
CA THR A 212 3.88 8.96 -11.55
C THR A 212 3.65 9.94 -10.40
N ILE A 213 4.57 9.98 -9.43
CA ILE A 213 4.56 10.91 -8.31
C ILE A 213 5.86 11.71 -8.33
N ALA A 214 5.77 13.04 -8.33
CA ALA A 214 6.93 13.90 -8.18
C ALA A 214 6.94 14.53 -6.78
N TYR A 215 8.15 14.65 -6.23
CA TYR A 215 8.46 15.30 -4.97
C TYR A 215 9.35 16.51 -5.24
N GLU A 216 8.89 17.69 -4.87
CA GLU A 216 9.60 18.96 -5.02
C GLU A 216 9.72 19.64 -3.66
N ASP A 217 10.92 19.58 -3.07
CA ASP A 217 11.24 20.15 -1.75
C ASP A 217 10.26 19.75 -0.65
N VAL A 218 9.85 18.47 -0.64
CA VAL A 218 8.88 17.93 0.33
C VAL A 218 9.57 17.73 1.68
N PHE A 219 9.17 18.51 2.69
CA PHE A 219 9.66 18.28 4.06
C PHE A 219 8.97 17.06 4.67
N VAL A 220 9.78 16.14 5.19
CA VAL A 220 9.34 14.93 5.91
C VAL A 220 10.01 14.92 7.28
N GLY A 221 9.22 14.98 8.34
CA GLY A 221 9.71 14.96 9.71
C GLY A 221 10.46 13.67 10.04
N GLU A 222 11.42 13.74 10.97
CA GLU A 222 12.23 12.60 11.39
C GLU A 222 11.38 11.44 11.93
N GLU A 223 10.24 11.73 12.53
CA GLU A 223 9.26 10.76 13.02
C GLU A 223 8.63 9.90 11.92
N ASN A 224 8.72 10.32 10.66
CA ASN A 224 8.22 9.59 9.50
C ASN A 224 9.28 8.68 8.82
N HIS A 225 10.49 8.59 9.38
CA HIS A 225 11.49 7.62 8.94
C HIS A 225 11.11 6.23 9.44
N VAL A 226 10.89 5.27 8.52
CA VAL A 226 10.51 3.89 8.87
C VAL A 226 11.73 3.10 9.32
N GLY A 227 11.69 2.58 10.54
CA GLY A 227 12.81 1.92 11.16
C GLY A 227 13.80 2.90 11.80
N SER A 228 14.79 2.40 12.55
CA SER A 228 15.91 3.22 13.02
C SER A 228 16.84 3.52 11.86
N ALA A 229 17.33 4.74 11.75
CA ALA A 229 18.34 5.11 10.76
C ALA A 229 19.51 4.12 10.78
N GLY A 230 19.62 3.26 9.75
CA GLY A 230 20.67 2.26 9.63
C GLY A 230 20.27 0.80 9.81
N HIS A 231 19.00 0.43 9.92
CA HIS A 231 18.54 -0.95 10.11
C HIS A 231 17.59 -1.44 9.00
N LEU A 232 18.00 -1.32 7.75
CA LEU A 232 17.59 -2.23 6.68
C LEU A 232 18.81 -3.12 6.37
N ASN A 233 19.17 -3.98 7.32
CA ASN A 233 20.15 -5.06 7.14
C ASN A 233 19.40 -6.37 6.93
#